data_cd9d024c8f72d6f9ff5715db7b9a92e3
#
_entry.id   cd9d024c8f72d6f9ff5715db7b9a92e3
#
_cell.length_a   1.000
_cell.length_b   1.000
_cell.length_c   1.000
_cell.angle_alpha   90.00
_cell.angle_beta   90.00
_cell.angle_gamma   90.00
#
_symmetry.space_group_name_H-M   'P 1'
#
loop_
_entity.id
_entity.type
_entity.pdbx_description
1 polymer ?
#
loop_
_entity_poly.entity_id
_entity_poly.type
_entity_poly.pdbx_seq_one_letter_code
_entity_poly.pdbx_strand_id
1 'polypeptide(L)'
;MASQTQGIQQLLVAEKRASEKVSEARKRKNRRLKQAKEEAQAEIEKYKGEREAQFREHEARFAGSKVFLSHIIQTNVLKIIVIFKG
;
A
#
# COMPACT_ATOMS: atom_id res chain seq x y z
N MET A 1 -11.95 32.07 54.67
CA MET A 1 -11.00 30.93 54.43
C MET A 1 -11.66 29.76 53.74
N ALA A 2 -12.86 29.34 54.12
CA ALA A 2 -13.55 28.22 53.45
C ALA A 2 -13.85 28.49 51.97
N SER A 3 -14.19 29.73 51.57
CA SER A 3 -14.46 30.10 50.18
C SER A 3 -13.21 30.08 49.30
N GLN A 4 -12.05 30.44 49.83
CA GLN A 4 -10.77 30.35 49.08
C GLN A 4 -10.36 28.92 48.85
N THR A 5 -10.48 28.05 49.84
CA THR A 5 -10.18 26.63 49.73
C THR A 5 -11.10 25.96 48.71
N GLN A 6 -12.38 26.28 48.73
CA GLN A 6 -13.39 25.79 47.79
C GLN A 6 -13.07 26.25 46.36
N GLY A 7 -12.69 27.53 46.19
CA GLY A 7 -12.29 28.07 44.90
C GLY A 7 -11.06 27.39 44.36
N ILE A 8 -10.08 27.12 45.19
CA ILE A 8 -8.84 26.38 44.79
C ILE A 8 -9.19 24.96 44.37
N GLN A 9 -10.06 24.27 45.12
CA GLN A 9 -10.53 22.93 44.77
C GLN A 9 -11.25 22.89 43.43
N GLN A 10 -12.12 23.88 43.19
CA GLN A 10 -12.81 24.00 41.90
C GLN A 10 -11.85 24.22 40.74
N LEU A 11 -10.82 25.05 40.93
CA LEU A 11 -9.80 25.27 39.93
C LEU A 11 -8.98 24.01 39.64
N LEU A 12 -8.66 23.26 40.69
CA LEU A 12 -7.94 21.99 40.53
C LEU A 12 -8.76 20.96 39.75
N VAL A 13 -10.08 20.88 40.03
CA VAL A 13 -10.96 19.98 39.29
C VAL A 13 -11.10 20.42 37.84
N ALA A 14 -11.24 21.71 37.58
CA ALA A 14 -11.32 22.27 36.25
C ALA A 14 -10.02 22.00 35.46
N GLU A 15 -8.87 22.19 36.09
CA GLU A 15 -7.56 21.91 35.49
C GLU A 15 -7.43 20.43 35.16
N LYS A 16 -7.84 19.55 36.06
CA LYS A 16 -7.80 18.09 35.81
C LYS A 16 -8.69 17.71 34.64
N ARG A 17 -9.93 18.24 34.57
CA ARG A 17 -10.83 17.99 33.43
C ARG A 17 -10.26 18.48 32.13
N ALA A 18 -9.66 19.67 32.11
CA ALA A 18 -9.03 20.22 30.94
C ALA A 18 -7.87 19.35 30.47
N SER A 19 -7.02 18.92 31.42
CA SER A 19 -5.90 18.02 31.14
C SER A 19 -6.37 16.67 30.58
N GLU A 20 -7.43 16.09 31.13
CA GLU A 20 -8.01 14.85 30.62
C GLU A 20 -8.55 15.01 29.21
N LYS A 21 -9.25 16.12 28.93
CA LYS A 21 -9.78 16.41 27.58
C LYS A 21 -8.67 16.56 26.56
N VAL A 22 -7.60 17.25 26.92
CA VAL A 22 -6.42 17.40 26.05
C VAL A 22 -5.77 16.04 25.80
N SER A 23 -5.60 15.23 26.84
CA SER A 23 -5.04 13.89 26.74
C SER A 23 -5.87 13.00 25.80
N GLU A 24 -7.19 13.00 25.97
CA GLU A 24 -8.10 12.25 25.12
C GLU A 24 -8.06 12.73 23.66
N ALA A 25 -8.00 14.05 23.45
CA ALA A 25 -7.90 14.62 22.12
C ALA A 25 -6.59 14.21 21.42
N ARG A 26 -5.48 14.19 22.18
CA ARG A 26 -4.19 13.73 21.67
C ARG A 26 -4.21 12.24 21.30
N LYS A 27 -4.85 11.43 22.12
CA LYS A 27 -5.02 10.00 21.84
C LYS A 27 -5.84 9.77 20.57
N ARG A 28 -6.94 10.51 20.40
CA ARG A 28 -7.76 10.44 19.19
C ARG A 28 -6.98 10.91 17.97
N LYS A 29 -6.24 11.98 18.09
CA LYS A 29 -5.38 12.49 17.02
C LYS A 29 -4.36 11.42 16.59
N ASN A 30 -3.65 10.84 17.54
CA ASN A 30 -2.63 9.82 17.27
C ASN A 30 -3.24 8.58 16.64
N ARG A 31 -4.41 8.16 17.10
CA ARG A 31 -5.14 7.02 16.55
C ARG A 31 -5.55 7.28 15.10
N ARG A 32 -6.06 8.47 14.80
CA ARG A 32 -6.44 8.86 13.44
C ARG A 32 -5.24 8.93 12.51
N LEU A 33 -4.13 9.49 12.98
CA LEU A 33 -2.90 9.56 12.20
C LEU A 33 -2.37 8.16 11.87
N LYS A 34 -2.39 7.26 12.85
CA LYS A 34 -1.99 5.87 12.66
C LYS A 34 -2.89 5.16 11.65
N GLN A 35 -4.20 5.32 11.80
CA GLN A 35 -5.20 4.74 10.91
C GLN A 35 -5.04 5.26 9.49
N ALA A 36 -4.89 6.57 9.31
CA ALA A 36 -4.69 7.17 8.00
C ALA A 36 -3.41 6.65 7.33
N LYS A 37 -2.35 6.51 8.11
CA LYS A 37 -1.09 5.96 7.61
C LYS A 37 -1.23 4.51 7.18
N GLU A 38 -1.93 3.69 7.97
CA GLU A 38 -2.19 2.28 7.65
C GLU A 38 -3.05 2.14 6.39
N GLU A 39 -4.09 2.96 6.25
CA GLU A 39 -4.95 2.98 5.07
C GLU A 39 -4.17 3.39 3.82
N ALA A 40 -3.36 4.45 3.92
CA ALA A 40 -2.54 4.90 2.80
C ALA A 40 -1.53 3.83 2.39
N GLN A 41 -0.92 3.17 3.36
CA GLN A 41 0.04 2.10 3.09
C GLN A 41 -0.62 0.89 2.44
N ALA A 42 -1.82 0.52 2.90
CA ALA A 42 -2.60 -0.57 2.31
C ALA A 42 -2.98 -0.26 0.86
N GLU A 43 -3.37 0.97 0.54
CA GLU A 43 -3.65 1.39 -0.84
C GLU A 43 -2.41 1.35 -1.72
N ILE A 44 -1.27 1.79 -1.19
CA ILE A 44 0.00 1.74 -1.93
C ILE A 44 0.40 0.30 -2.23
N GLU A 45 0.28 -0.60 -1.25
CA GLU A 45 0.60 -2.02 -1.44
C GLU A 45 -0.35 -2.68 -2.44
N LYS A 46 -1.63 -2.36 -2.38
CA LYS A 46 -2.64 -2.84 -3.33
C LYS A 46 -2.29 -2.39 -4.76
N TYR A 47 -1.96 -1.11 -4.92
CA TYR A 47 -1.57 -0.55 -6.21
C TYR A 47 -0.30 -1.21 -6.74
N LYS A 48 0.71 -1.38 -5.89
CA LYS A 48 1.94 -2.08 -6.26
C LYS A 48 1.67 -3.52 -6.70
N GLY A 49 0.80 -4.22 -5.98
CA GLY A 49 0.42 -5.59 -6.32
C GLY A 49 -0.28 -5.67 -7.66
N GLU A 50 -1.20 -4.77 -7.95
CA GLU A 50 -1.89 -4.69 -9.24
C GLU A 50 -0.93 -4.39 -10.38
N ARG A 51 -0.02 -3.44 -10.18
CA ARG A 51 1.01 -3.10 -11.18
C ARG A 51 1.97 -4.25 -11.43
N GLU A 52 2.39 -4.95 -10.38
CA GLU A 52 3.25 -6.11 -10.50
C GLU A 52 2.56 -7.26 -11.23
N ALA A 53 1.29 -7.52 -10.94
CA ALA A 53 0.50 -8.53 -11.62
C ALA A 53 0.35 -8.21 -13.12
N GLN A 54 0.06 -6.95 -13.47
CA GLN A 54 -0.02 -6.50 -14.85
C GLN A 54 1.33 -6.65 -15.57
N PHE A 55 2.42 -6.32 -14.89
CA PHE A 55 3.76 -6.47 -15.45
C PHE A 55 4.09 -7.94 -15.72
N ARG A 56 3.80 -8.84 -14.80
CA ARG A 56 4.02 -10.27 -14.97
C ARG A 56 3.17 -10.85 -16.10
N GLU A 57 1.93 -10.41 -16.22
CA GLU A 57 1.05 -10.82 -17.31
C GLU A 57 1.60 -10.36 -18.65
N HIS A 58 2.05 -9.12 -18.74
CA HIS A 58 2.64 -8.57 -19.95
C HIS A 58 3.95 -9.30 -20.30
N GLU A 59 4.79 -9.56 -19.32
CA GLU A 59 6.03 -10.32 -19.48
C GLU A 59 5.78 -11.74 -19.98
N ALA A 60 4.78 -12.42 -19.42
CA ALA A 60 4.39 -13.77 -19.84
C ALA A 60 3.88 -13.78 -21.29
N ARG A 61 3.08 -12.80 -21.69
CA ARG A 61 2.61 -12.67 -23.07
C ARG A 61 3.76 -12.42 -24.02
N PHE A 62 4.68 -11.55 -23.65
CA PHE A 62 5.87 -11.24 -24.45
C PHE A 62 6.78 -12.47 -24.60
N ALA A 63 7.03 -13.19 -23.53
CA ALA A 63 7.83 -14.42 -23.53
C ALA A 63 7.15 -15.51 -24.38
N GLY A 64 5.85 -15.70 -24.24
CA GLY A 64 5.08 -16.64 -25.05
C GLY A 64 5.13 -16.30 -26.54
N SER A 65 4.97 -15.02 -26.87
CA SER A 65 5.06 -14.53 -28.26
C SER A 65 6.47 -14.75 -28.83
N LYS A 66 7.50 -14.49 -28.05
CA LYS A 66 8.90 -14.69 -28.45
C LYS A 66 9.21 -16.17 -28.73
N VAL A 67 8.74 -17.06 -27.87
CA VAL A 67 8.91 -18.51 -28.03
C VAL A 67 8.20 -19.00 -29.30
N PHE A 68 6.98 -18.51 -29.54
CA PHE A 68 6.21 -18.85 -30.73
C PHE A 68 6.91 -18.41 -32.03
N LEU A 69 7.41 -17.19 -32.08
CA LEU A 69 8.17 -16.67 -33.21
C LEU A 69 9.46 -17.46 -33.43
N SER A 70 10.17 -17.78 -32.37
CA SER A 70 11.36 -18.60 -32.43
C SER A 70 11.09 -19.99 -33.03
N HIS A 71 9.98 -20.61 -32.62
CA HIS A 71 9.54 -21.89 -33.14
C HIS A 71 9.22 -21.85 -34.65
N ILE A 72 8.50 -20.80 -35.08
CA ILE A 72 8.19 -20.58 -36.50
C ILE A 72 9.46 -20.44 -37.34
N ILE A 73 10.41 -19.64 -36.87
CA ILE A 73 11.70 -19.43 -37.55
C ILE A 73 12.44 -20.74 -37.69
N GLN A 74 12.56 -21.57 -36.67
CA GLN A 74 13.18 -22.87 -36.69
C GLN A 74 12.51 -23.81 -37.69
N THR A 75 11.19 -23.86 -37.70
CA THR A 75 10.42 -24.69 -38.63
C THR A 75 10.67 -24.28 -40.09
N ASN A 76 10.69 -22.99 -40.38
CA ASN A 76 10.96 -22.46 -41.71
C ASN A 76 12.37 -22.76 -42.18
N VAL A 77 13.37 -22.64 -41.29
CA VAL A 77 14.75 -22.96 -41.57
C VAL A 77 14.90 -24.46 -41.92
N LEU A 78 14.26 -25.37 -41.19
CA LEU A 78 14.24 -26.79 -41.46
C LEU A 78 13.63 -27.10 -42.81
N LYS A 79 12.52 -26.47 -43.20
CA LYS A 79 11.88 -26.63 -44.51
C LYS A 79 12.82 -26.19 -45.63
N ILE A 80 13.51 -25.09 -45.49
CA ILE A 80 14.49 -24.59 -46.47
C ILE A 80 15.63 -25.60 -46.64
N ILE A 81 16.16 -26.14 -45.56
CA ILE A 81 17.23 -27.15 -45.58
C ILE A 81 16.78 -28.41 -46.33
N VAL A 82 15.58 -28.91 -46.12
CA VAL A 82 15.01 -30.06 -46.77
C VAL A 82 14.87 -29.82 -48.28
N ILE A 83 14.42 -28.65 -48.69
CA ILE A 83 14.30 -28.26 -50.09
C ILE A 83 15.67 -28.24 -50.78
N PHE A 84 16.69 -27.71 -50.13
CA PHE A 84 18.03 -27.64 -50.66
C PHE A 84 18.72 -29.02 -50.77
N LYS A 85 18.41 -29.95 -49.88
CA LYS A 85 18.95 -31.31 -49.93
C LYS A 85 18.22 -32.24 -50.90
N GLY A 86 16.99 -31.92 -51.20
CA GLY A 86 16.19 -32.68 -52.15
C GLY A 86 16.52 -32.34 -53.57
#